data_2e1b52f5b04c6267fa85cfbe5b1d7550
#
_entry.id   2e1b52f5b04c6267fa85cfbe5b1d7550
#
_cell.length_a   1.000
_cell.length_b   1.000
_cell.length_c   1.000
_cell.angle_alpha   90.00
_cell.angle_beta   90.00
_cell.angle_gamma   90.00
#
_symmetry.space_group_name_H-M   'P 1'
#
loop_
_entity.id
_entity.type
_entity.pdbx_description
1 polymer ?
#
loop_
_entity_poly.entity_id
_entity_poly.type
_entity_poly.pdbx_seq_one_letter_code
_entity_poly.pdbx_strand_id
1 'polypeptide(L)'
;MNKEKILLETPKFDVVEREDKPGIVSRVETVMILPFISDDQGLPLMIGVLKEKNLFRDGGNTQSLITGTCDEEDPDYLATAKRELLEESGYDVSDNNKWYFLGTVSGNKFVDKEYPAFAVDVTGIEKGKAEGDGSKQESEAIFHFIPANDVVKAKDIFIPGLFLKLFKFVVGMDLYNREDSVFGAESGFKDVEL
;
A
#
# COMPACT_ATOMS: atom_id res chain seq x y z
N MET A 1 13.54 1.49 31.67
CA MET A 1 13.01 2.49 30.73
C MET A 1 14.13 2.82 29.75
N ASN A 2 14.03 2.35 28.53
CA ASN A 2 15.02 2.67 27.49
C ASN A 2 14.96 4.18 27.25
N LYS A 3 16.09 4.88 27.42
CA LYS A 3 16.17 6.31 27.16
C LYS A 3 16.26 6.48 25.64
N GLU A 4 15.18 6.99 25.05
CA GLU A 4 15.21 7.50 23.70
C GLU A 4 15.89 8.87 23.71
N LYS A 5 16.79 9.10 22.75
CA LYS A 5 17.46 10.37 22.53
C LYS A 5 17.15 10.85 21.12
N ILE A 6 16.55 12.01 20.99
CA ILE A 6 16.29 12.64 19.71
C ILE A 6 17.60 13.24 19.19
N LEU A 7 17.99 12.83 17.97
CA LEU A 7 19.19 13.30 17.29
C LEU A 7 18.86 14.42 16.29
N LEU A 8 17.71 14.34 15.64
CA LEU A 8 17.21 15.34 14.70
C LEU A 8 15.68 15.34 14.74
N GLU A 9 15.11 16.52 14.74
CA GLU A 9 13.67 16.76 14.71
C GLU A 9 13.28 17.40 13.39
N THR A 10 12.23 16.87 12.72
CA THR A 10 11.64 17.45 11.52
C THR A 10 10.11 17.46 11.65
N PRO A 11 9.39 18.20 10.80
CA PRO A 11 7.93 18.17 10.82
C PRO A 11 7.31 16.80 10.51
N LYS A 12 8.00 15.97 9.71
CA LYS A 12 7.47 14.68 9.22
C LYS A 12 8.05 13.45 9.92
N PHE A 13 9.25 13.55 10.49
CA PHE A 13 9.91 12.42 11.16
C PHE A 13 10.99 12.91 12.12
N ASP A 14 11.33 12.06 13.08
CA ASP A 14 12.48 12.22 13.95
C ASP A 14 13.55 11.19 13.65
N VAL A 15 14.82 11.58 13.79
CA VAL A 15 15.90 10.62 13.91
C VAL A 15 16.17 10.45 15.42
N VAL A 16 16.06 9.22 15.88
CA VAL A 16 16.21 8.89 17.29
C VAL A 16 17.32 7.87 17.51
N GLU A 17 17.84 7.81 18.72
CA GLU A 17 18.74 6.76 19.16
C GLU A 17 18.09 5.99 20.32
N ARG A 18 17.95 4.66 20.14
CA ARG A 18 17.46 3.71 21.15
C ARG A 18 18.52 2.62 21.32
N GLU A 19 19.04 2.42 22.52
CA GLU A 19 20.07 1.40 22.80
C GLU A 19 21.30 1.50 21.86
N ASP A 20 21.81 2.73 21.70
CA ASP A 20 22.96 3.05 20.81
C ASP A 20 22.74 2.73 19.32
N LYS A 21 21.49 2.58 18.90
CA LYS A 21 21.11 2.34 17.49
C LYS A 21 20.27 3.51 16.97
N PRO A 22 20.66 4.08 15.81
CA PRO A 22 19.84 5.10 15.19
C PRO A 22 18.61 4.49 14.51
N GLY A 23 17.52 5.21 14.53
CA GLY A 23 16.28 4.88 13.85
C GLY A 23 15.52 6.12 13.43
N ILE A 24 14.47 5.92 12.65
CA ILE A 24 13.56 6.97 12.21
C ILE A 24 12.18 6.68 12.79
N VAL A 25 11.58 7.68 13.43
CA VAL A 25 10.20 7.63 13.92
C VAL A 25 9.36 8.58 13.07
N SER A 26 8.32 8.07 12.44
CA SER A 26 7.40 8.89 11.66
C SER A 26 6.51 9.72 12.58
N ARG A 27 6.28 10.97 12.22
CA ARG A 27 5.33 11.88 12.88
C ARG A 27 4.01 12.00 12.14
N VAL A 28 3.92 11.40 10.95
CA VAL A 28 2.74 11.47 10.10
C VAL A 28 2.23 10.07 9.79
N GLU A 29 0.94 9.91 9.79
CA GLU A 29 0.28 8.70 9.34
C GLU A 29 0.22 8.69 7.81
N THR A 30 0.34 7.52 7.22
CA THR A 30 0.38 7.38 5.77
C THR A 30 -0.27 6.06 5.37
N VAL A 31 -1.17 6.09 4.42
CA VAL A 31 -1.78 4.88 3.84
C VAL A 31 -1.02 4.38 2.63
N MET A 32 -1.18 3.09 2.30
CA MET A 32 -0.72 2.50 1.05
C MET A 32 -1.90 1.93 0.26
N ILE A 33 -1.90 2.13 -1.05
CA ILE A 33 -3.00 1.71 -1.91
C ILE A 33 -2.45 0.89 -3.08
N LEU A 34 -3.04 -0.29 -3.29
CA LEU A 34 -2.78 -1.20 -4.41
C LEU A 34 -4.02 -1.27 -5.31
N PRO A 35 -4.13 -0.40 -6.34
CA PRO A 35 -5.20 -0.52 -7.33
C PRO A 35 -5.00 -1.77 -8.19
N PHE A 36 -6.09 -2.46 -8.54
CA PHE A 36 -6.01 -3.61 -9.43
C PHE A 36 -7.19 -3.69 -10.38
N ILE A 37 -6.99 -4.40 -11.49
CA ILE A 37 -8.04 -4.82 -12.40
C ILE A 37 -8.18 -6.33 -12.26
N SER A 38 -9.41 -6.80 -12.03
CA SER A 38 -9.73 -8.22 -11.88
C SER A 38 -10.25 -8.83 -13.18
N ASP A 39 -10.16 -10.16 -13.28
CA ASP A 39 -10.86 -10.96 -14.30
C ASP A 39 -12.32 -11.22 -13.89
N ASP A 40 -13.02 -12.00 -14.73
CA ASP A 40 -14.43 -12.40 -14.50
C ASP A 40 -14.62 -13.27 -13.25
N GLN A 41 -13.54 -13.81 -12.70
CA GLN A 41 -13.53 -14.59 -11.45
C GLN A 41 -13.13 -13.76 -10.23
N GLY A 42 -12.85 -12.47 -10.42
CA GLY A 42 -12.39 -11.57 -9.36
C GLY A 42 -10.90 -11.68 -9.05
N LEU A 43 -10.12 -12.43 -9.84
CA LEU A 43 -8.67 -12.56 -9.63
C LEU A 43 -7.92 -11.37 -10.22
N PRO A 44 -6.92 -10.82 -9.51
CA PRO A 44 -6.15 -9.68 -10.00
C PRO A 44 -5.35 -10.04 -11.26
N LEU A 45 -5.63 -9.38 -12.37
CA LEU A 45 -4.90 -9.50 -13.65
C LEU A 45 -3.82 -8.43 -13.81
N MET A 46 -4.15 -7.20 -13.42
CA MET A 46 -3.27 -6.04 -13.58
C MET A 46 -3.18 -5.30 -12.25
N ILE A 47 -2.00 -4.79 -11.94
CA ILE A 47 -1.70 -4.05 -10.71
C ILE A 47 -1.29 -2.63 -11.06
N GLY A 48 -1.96 -1.66 -10.44
CA GLY A 48 -1.66 -0.25 -10.58
C GLY A 48 -0.43 0.15 -9.78
N VAL A 49 0.49 0.85 -10.43
CA VAL A 49 1.72 1.36 -9.82
C VAL A 49 2.03 2.76 -10.35
N LEU A 50 2.76 3.53 -9.57
CA LEU A 50 3.35 4.79 -9.99
C LEU A 50 4.75 4.53 -10.56
N LYS A 51 5.08 5.21 -11.64
CA LYS A 51 6.45 5.34 -12.12
C LYS A 51 6.93 6.75 -11.79
N GLU A 52 7.87 6.84 -10.88
CA GLU A 52 8.37 8.11 -10.37
C GLU A 52 9.90 8.13 -10.32
N LYS A 53 10.45 9.33 -10.25
CA LYS A 53 11.89 9.53 -10.12
C LYS A 53 12.32 9.33 -8.68
N ASN A 54 13.19 8.36 -8.43
CA ASN A 54 13.75 8.18 -7.09
C ASN A 54 14.93 9.15 -6.88
N LEU A 55 14.73 10.12 -6.00
CA LEU A 55 15.72 11.14 -5.67
C LEU A 55 16.94 10.58 -4.92
N PHE A 56 16.82 9.42 -4.28
CA PHE A 56 17.84 8.82 -3.42
C PHE A 56 18.54 7.61 -4.05
N ARG A 57 18.18 7.23 -5.28
CA ARG A 57 18.76 6.10 -6.02
C ARG A 57 19.12 6.53 -7.45
N ASP A 58 20.29 7.04 -7.65
CA ASP A 58 20.94 7.32 -8.96
C ASP A 58 20.04 7.98 -10.03
N GLY A 59 18.98 8.67 -9.61
CA GLY A 59 18.07 9.40 -10.50
C GLY A 59 17.25 8.54 -11.46
N GLY A 60 17.26 7.21 -11.29
CA GLY A 60 16.46 6.30 -12.10
C GLY A 60 14.97 6.31 -11.70
N ASN A 61 14.12 5.94 -12.66
CA ASN A 61 12.71 5.71 -12.37
C ASN A 61 12.56 4.44 -11.53
N THR A 62 11.69 4.51 -10.52
CA THR A 62 11.25 3.37 -9.71
C THR A 62 9.75 3.18 -9.85
N GLN A 63 9.29 1.97 -9.58
CA GLN A 63 7.86 1.70 -9.39
C GLN A 63 7.57 1.72 -7.89
N SER A 64 6.49 2.36 -7.50
CA SER A 64 5.99 2.45 -6.14
C SER A 64 4.47 2.21 -6.11
N LEU A 65 3.94 1.99 -4.93
CA LEU A 65 2.50 2.04 -4.68
C LEU A 65 2.06 3.51 -4.57
N ILE A 66 0.76 3.75 -4.74
CA ILE A 66 0.13 4.99 -4.29
C ILE A 66 0.27 5.07 -2.77
N THR A 67 0.71 6.22 -2.28
CA THR A 67 0.83 6.48 -0.83
C THR A 67 0.37 7.89 -0.52
N GLY A 68 -0.37 8.06 0.56
CA GLY A 68 -0.83 9.36 0.96
C GLY A 68 -0.74 9.62 2.45
N THR A 69 -0.42 10.85 2.80
CA THR A 69 -0.43 11.31 4.19
C THR A 69 -1.87 11.59 4.61
N CYS A 70 -2.24 11.13 5.82
CA CYS A 70 -3.54 11.43 6.39
C CYS A 70 -3.60 12.91 6.77
N ASP A 71 -4.63 13.60 6.29
CA ASP A 71 -4.93 14.98 6.65
C ASP A 71 -5.88 15.02 7.85
N GLU A 72 -5.90 16.15 8.58
CA GLU A 72 -6.78 16.32 9.75
C GLU A 72 -8.28 16.28 9.38
N GLU A 73 -8.60 16.60 8.13
CA GLU A 73 -9.95 16.54 7.58
C GLU A 73 -10.40 15.14 7.17
N ASP A 74 -9.47 14.21 7.00
CA ASP A 74 -9.79 12.83 6.65
C ASP A 74 -10.42 12.09 7.84
N PRO A 75 -11.68 11.62 7.76
CA PRO A 75 -12.35 10.99 8.90
C PRO A 75 -11.76 9.64 9.29
N ASP A 76 -11.12 8.94 8.35
CA ASP A 76 -10.48 7.64 8.54
C ASP A 76 -9.46 7.35 7.42
N TYR A 77 -8.69 6.28 7.57
CA TYR A 77 -7.69 5.84 6.58
C TYR A 77 -8.28 5.50 5.20
N LEU A 78 -9.53 5.04 5.14
CA LEU A 78 -10.18 4.75 3.86
C LEU A 78 -10.50 6.03 3.10
N ALA A 79 -10.88 7.09 3.79
CA ALA A 79 -11.11 8.41 3.19
C ALA A 79 -9.81 8.95 2.59
N THR A 80 -8.70 8.92 3.34
CA THR A 80 -7.36 9.24 2.82
C THR A 80 -7.06 8.41 1.57
N ALA A 81 -7.28 7.09 1.63
CA ALA A 81 -6.97 6.20 0.52
C ALA A 81 -7.79 6.54 -0.74
N LYS A 82 -9.05 6.92 -0.59
CA LYS A 82 -9.91 7.34 -1.72
C LYS A 82 -9.44 8.65 -2.34
N ARG A 83 -9.12 9.64 -1.51
CA ARG A 83 -8.61 10.94 -1.96
C ARG A 83 -7.31 10.74 -2.75
N GLU A 84 -6.33 10.05 -2.20
CA GLU A 84 -5.03 9.82 -2.83
C GLU A 84 -5.13 8.98 -4.11
N LEU A 85 -6.03 7.97 -4.13
CA LEU A 85 -6.30 7.22 -5.36
C LEU A 85 -6.77 8.14 -6.49
N LEU A 86 -7.72 9.04 -6.19
CA LEU A 86 -8.22 10.01 -7.17
C LEU A 86 -7.12 10.96 -7.63
N GLU A 87 -6.38 11.55 -6.70
CA GLU A 87 -5.35 12.54 -6.96
C GLU A 87 -4.21 12.00 -7.81
N GLU A 88 -3.69 10.80 -7.49
CA GLU A 88 -2.51 10.26 -8.17
C GLU A 88 -2.85 9.38 -9.38
N SER A 89 -4.02 8.76 -9.41
CA SER A 89 -4.38 7.86 -10.51
C SER A 89 -5.52 8.35 -11.40
N GLY A 90 -6.38 9.24 -10.91
CA GLY A 90 -7.60 9.67 -11.58
C GLY A 90 -8.78 8.69 -11.46
N TYR A 91 -8.68 7.64 -10.63
CA TYR A 91 -9.80 6.74 -10.37
C TYR A 91 -10.61 7.20 -9.17
N ASP A 92 -11.90 7.48 -9.37
CA ASP A 92 -12.86 7.75 -8.31
C ASP A 92 -13.66 6.48 -7.98
N VAL A 93 -13.41 5.88 -6.83
CA VAL A 93 -14.07 4.66 -6.36
C VAL A 93 -14.79 4.91 -5.05
N SER A 94 -16.03 5.39 -5.13
CA SER A 94 -16.88 5.66 -3.97
C SER A 94 -17.46 4.41 -3.31
N ASP A 95 -17.66 3.31 -4.07
CA ASP A 95 -18.21 2.06 -3.57
C ASP A 95 -17.23 1.34 -2.62
N ASN A 96 -17.59 1.28 -1.33
CA ASN A 96 -16.76 0.63 -0.30
C ASN A 96 -16.58 -0.88 -0.53
N ASN A 97 -17.48 -1.56 -1.25
CA ASN A 97 -17.37 -2.99 -1.54
C ASN A 97 -16.21 -3.32 -2.51
N LYS A 98 -15.67 -2.32 -3.18
CA LYS A 98 -14.48 -2.46 -4.04
C LYS A 98 -13.16 -2.30 -3.29
N TRP A 99 -13.20 -1.95 -2.00
CA TRP A 99 -12.03 -1.72 -1.16
C TRP A 99 -11.78 -2.89 -0.21
N TYR A 100 -10.53 -3.29 -0.09
CA TYR A 100 -10.08 -4.41 0.73
C TYR A 100 -9.00 -3.92 1.69
N PHE A 101 -9.27 -3.94 2.99
CA PHE A 101 -8.24 -3.64 3.98
C PHE A 101 -7.30 -4.84 4.12
N LEU A 102 -6.03 -4.66 3.77
CA LEU A 102 -5.02 -5.71 3.79
C LEU A 102 -4.25 -5.80 5.11
N GLY A 103 -4.71 -5.05 6.13
CA GLY A 103 -4.02 -4.91 7.40
C GLY A 103 -2.92 -3.85 7.35
N THR A 104 -2.14 -3.76 8.40
CA THR A 104 -1.03 -2.82 8.53
C THR A 104 0.27 -3.49 8.10
N VAL A 105 1.16 -2.74 7.47
CA VAL A 105 2.48 -3.20 7.04
C VAL A 105 3.57 -2.24 7.49
N SER A 106 4.76 -2.78 7.74
CA SER A 106 5.96 -2.00 8.05
C SER A 106 7.11 -2.45 7.14
N GLY A 107 7.99 -1.51 6.78
CA GLY A 107 9.03 -1.80 5.79
C GLY A 107 10.36 -2.24 6.36
N ASN A 108 10.76 -1.68 7.48
CA ASN A 108 12.14 -1.79 7.96
C ASN A 108 12.21 -1.64 9.49
N LYS A 109 13.00 -2.49 10.15
CA LYS A 109 13.20 -2.45 11.62
C LYS A 109 13.85 -1.18 12.17
N PHE A 110 14.44 -0.35 11.32
CA PHE A 110 15.05 0.93 11.71
C PHE A 110 14.12 2.12 11.48
N VAL A 111 12.93 1.88 10.92
CA VAL A 111 11.92 2.89 10.67
C VAL A 111 10.66 2.49 11.43
N ASP A 112 10.37 3.24 12.48
CA ASP A 112 9.16 3.09 13.29
C ASP A 112 8.03 3.80 12.54
N LYS A 113 7.50 3.11 11.54
CA LYS A 113 6.36 3.55 10.72
C LYS A 113 5.55 2.36 10.27
N GLU A 114 4.28 2.46 10.49
CA GLU A 114 3.28 1.51 10.00
C GLU A 114 2.41 2.18 8.92
N TYR A 115 1.95 1.36 7.99
CA TYR A 115 1.11 1.81 6.88
C TYR A 115 -0.16 0.97 6.84
N PRO A 116 -1.33 1.53 7.19
CA PRO A 116 -2.61 0.94 6.82
C PRO A 116 -2.65 0.73 5.32
N ALA A 117 -2.88 -0.49 4.87
CA ALA A 117 -2.78 -0.87 3.47
C ALA A 117 -4.13 -1.31 2.92
N PHE A 118 -4.46 -0.80 1.75
CA PHE A 118 -5.70 -1.10 1.05
C PHE A 118 -5.41 -1.63 -0.35
N ALA A 119 -6.26 -2.53 -0.84
CA ALA A 119 -6.38 -2.77 -2.27
C ALA A 119 -7.73 -2.26 -2.75
N VAL A 120 -7.82 -1.87 -4.02
CA VAL A 120 -9.05 -1.38 -4.62
C VAL A 120 -9.24 -1.93 -6.02
N ASP A 121 -10.40 -2.53 -6.27
CA ASP A 121 -10.78 -3.00 -7.61
C ASP A 121 -11.33 -1.85 -8.45
N VAL A 122 -10.56 -1.45 -9.46
CA VAL A 122 -10.93 -0.40 -10.41
C VAL A 122 -11.51 -0.96 -11.71
N THR A 123 -11.83 -2.26 -11.77
CA THR A 123 -12.44 -2.89 -12.94
C THR A 123 -13.74 -2.20 -13.31
N GLY A 124 -13.82 -1.79 -14.58
CA GLY A 124 -15.00 -1.10 -15.12
C GLY A 124 -15.20 0.35 -14.64
N ILE A 125 -14.27 0.90 -13.85
CA ILE A 125 -14.29 2.31 -13.47
C ILE A 125 -13.61 3.13 -14.56
N GLU A 126 -14.29 4.19 -15.00
CA GLU A 126 -13.71 5.13 -15.97
C GLU A 126 -12.62 5.98 -15.30
N LYS A 127 -11.46 6.03 -15.94
CA LYS A 127 -10.34 6.85 -15.44
C LYS A 127 -10.58 8.31 -15.79
N GLY A 128 -10.68 9.15 -14.77
CA GLY A 128 -10.68 10.60 -14.90
C GLY A 128 -9.26 11.19 -15.04
N LYS A 129 -9.17 12.48 -14.83
CA LYS A 129 -7.88 13.18 -14.80
C LYS A 129 -7.31 13.12 -13.38
N ALA A 130 -6.07 12.66 -13.26
CA ALA A 130 -5.32 12.82 -12.02
C ALA A 130 -5.03 14.32 -11.80
N GLU A 131 -5.40 14.85 -10.64
CA GLU A 131 -5.26 16.28 -10.37
C GLU A 131 -3.97 16.60 -9.61
N GLY A 132 -3.46 15.63 -8.84
CA GLY A 132 -2.29 15.81 -7.96
C GLY A 132 -2.51 16.89 -6.89
N ASP A 133 -1.68 16.93 -5.88
CA ASP A 133 -1.67 18.00 -4.87
C ASP A 133 -0.92 19.27 -5.34
N GLY A 134 -0.38 19.24 -6.57
CA GLY A 134 0.41 20.33 -7.14
C GLY A 134 1.90 20.27 -6.76
N SER A 135 2.35 19.22 -6.08
CA SER A 135 3.77 19.02 -5.81
C SER A 135 4.54 18.72 -7.10
N LYS A 136 5.80 19.17 -7.17
CA LYS A 136 6.64 18.91 -8.35
C LYS A 136 6.91 17.42 -8.54
N GLN A 137 6.94 16.66 -7.48
CA GLN A 137 7.23 15.22 -7.51
C GLN A 137 6.06 14.44 -8.09
N GLU A 138 4.83 14.75 -7.69
CA GLU A 138 3.61 14.14 -8.22
C GLU A 138 3.35 14.51 -9.67
N SER A 139 3.68 15.76 -10.07
CA SER A 139 3.52 16.19 -11.47
C SER A 139 4.40 15.41 -12.46
N GLU A 140 5.46 14.75 -11.98
CA GLU A 140 6.36 13.90 -12.77
C GLU A 140 6.04 12.40 -12.63
N ALA A 141 5.16 12.00 -11.70
CA ALA A 141 4.74 10.63 -11.49
C ALA A 141 3.74 10.18 -12.57
N ILE A 142 3.85 8.95 -13.03
CA ILE A 142 2.97 8.38 -14.05
C ILE A 142 2.32 7.11 -13.52
N PHE A 143 1.00 7.17 -13.31
CA PHE A 143 0.23 5.98 -12.96
C PHE A 143 0.02 5.07 -14.17
N HIS A 144 0.34 3.78 -14.02
CA HIS A 144 0.16 2.76 -15.04
C HIS A 144 -0.10 1.38 -14.44
N PHE A 145 -0.58 0.46 -15.27
CA PHE A 145 -0.77 -0.93 -14.86
C PHE A 145 0.36 -1.83 -15.34
N ILE A 146 0.76 -2.78 -14.48
CA ILE A 146 1.65 -3.88 -14.82
C ILE A 146 0.89 -5.21 -14.71
N PRO A 147 1.23 -6.24 -15.51
CA PRO A 147 0.64 -7.58 -15.35
C PRO A 147 0.92 -8.13 -13.95
N ALA A 148 -0.06 -8.81 -13.35
CA ALA A 148 0.10 -9.43 -12.04
C ALA A 148 1.32 -10.36 -11.95
N ASN A 149 1.65 -11.07 -13.04
CA ASN A 149 2.84 -11.93 -13.13
C ASN A 149 4.16 -11.15 -13.09
N ASP A 150 4.16 -9.86 -13.37
CA ASP A 150 5.35 -9.02 -13.35
C ASP A 150 5.61 -8.36 -11.99
N VAL A 151 4.69 -8.49 -11.05
CA VAL A 151 4.79 -7.95 -9.70
C VAL A 151 6.06 -8.41 -8.98
N VAL A 152 6.47 -9.66 -9.20
CA VAL A 152 7.71 -10.23 -8.61
C VAL A 152 8.99 -9.57 -9.12
N LYS A 153 8.93 -8.80 -10.22
CA LYS A 153 10.06 -8.05 -10.78
C LYS A 153 10.19 -6.64 -10.18
N ALA A 154 9.18 -6.19 -9.43
CA ALA A 154 9.20 -4.88 -8.79
C ALA A 154 10.32 -4.80 -7.75
N LYS A 155 11.05 -3.67 -7.75
CA LYS A 155 12.13 -3.43 -6.78
C LYS A 155 11.59 -2.97 -5.43
N ASP A 156 10.42 -2.35 -5.42
CA ASP A 156 9.72 -2.00 -4.19
C ASP A 156 9.08 -3.25 -3.59
N ILE A 157 9.51 -3.61 -2.38
CA ILE A 157 9.05 -4.83 -1.69
C ILE A 157 7.57 -4.76 -1.29
N PHE A 158 7.00 -3.57 -1.14
CA PHE A 158 5.59 -3.41 -0.80
C PHE A 158 4.66 -3.87 -1.92
N ILE A 159 5.07 -3.70 -3.20
CA ILE A 159 4.26 -4.14 -4.35
C ILE A 159 4.00 -5.65 -4.29
N PRO A 160 5.00 -6.55 -4.31
CA PRO A 160 4.75 -7.99 -4.20
C PRO A 160 4.17 -8.39 -2.84
N GLY A 161 4.51 -7.69 -1.76
CA GLY A 161 3.99 -7.95 -0.43
C GLY A 161 2.48 -7.72 -0.33
N LEU A 162 1.99 -6.58 -0.79
CA LEU A 162 0.55 -6.30 -0.78
C LEU A 162 -0.22 -7.12 -1.83
N PHE A 163 0.39 -7.37 -2.99
CA PHE A 163 -0.19 -8.28 -3.97
C PHE A 163 -0.43 -9.68 -3.40
N LEU A 164 0.52 -10.22 -2.66
CA LEU A 164 0.38 -11.53 -2.01
C LEU A 164 -0.74 -11.53 -0.95
N LYS A 165 -0.87 -10.44 -0.17
CA LYS A 165 -1.97 -10.28 0.79
C LYS A 165 -3.32 -10.21 0.08
N LEU A 166 -3.43 -9.42 -1.00
CA LEU A 166 -4.64 -9.34 -1.82
C LEU A 166 -4.98 -10.72 -2.41
N PHE A 167 -4.01 -11.39 -3.03
CA PHE A 167 -4.22 -12.69 -3.65
C PHE A 167 -4.72 -13.72 -2.63
N LYS A 168 -4.11 -13.79 -1.44
CA LYS A 168 -4.56 -14.65 -0.36
C LYS A 168 -6.00 -14.30 0.07
N PHE A 169 -6.34 -13.02 0.13
CA PHE A 169 -7.67 -12.57 0.51
C PHE A 169 -8.72 -13.03 -0.51
N VAL A 170 -8.49 -12.76 -1.80
CA VAL A 170 -9.42 -13.10 -2.88
C VAL A 170 -9.54 -14.63 -3.05
N VAL A 171 -8.42 -15.36 -3.12
CA VAL A 171 -8.42 -16.82 -3.25
C VAL A 171 -8.93 -17.49 -1.98
N GLY A 172 -8.63 -16.95 -0.80
CA GLY A 172 -9.13 -17.45 0.48
C GLY A 172 -10.65 -17.36 0.59
N MET A 173 -11.26 -16.29 0.11
CA MET A 173 -12.72 -16.16 0.03
C MET A 173 -13.32 -17.25 -0.88
N ASP A 174 -12.67 -17.55 -2.01
CA ASP A 174 -13.12 -18.55 -2.96
C ASP A 174 -12.98 -19.97 -2.41
N LEU A 175 -11.92 -20.26 -1.66
CA LEU A 175 -11.69 -21.55 -1.00
C LEU A 175 -12.71 -21.83 0.12
N TYR A 176 -13.17 -20.81 0.85
CA TYR A 176 -14.20 -20.95 1.88
C TYR A 176 -15.58 -21.18 1.29
N ASN A 177 -15.83 -20.70 0.06
CA ASN A 177 -17.11 -20.87 -0.62
C ASN A 177 -17.19 -22.15 -1.49
N ARG A 178 -16.06 -22.88 -1.65
CA ARG A 178 -16.05 -24.19 -2.34
C ARG A 178 -16.27 -25.30 -1.31
N GLU A 179 -17.42 -25.93 -1.35
CA GLU A 179 -17.74 -27.12 -0.54
C GLU A 179 -16.80 -28.33 -0.82
N ASP A 180 -15.95 -28.25 -1.84
CA ASP A 180 -14.98 -29.27 -2.24
C ASP A 180 -13.51 -28.81 -2.08
N SER A 181 -13.12 -28.26 -0.94
CA SER A 181 -11.69 -27.93 -0.74
C SER A 181 -10.86 -29.19 -0.60
N VAL A 182 -10.00 -29.44 -1.58
CA VAL A 182 -9.02 -30.55 -1.63
C VAL A 182 -7.94 -30.44 -0.52
N PHE A 183 -7.93 -29.36 0.23
CA PHE A 183 -7.05 -29.18 1.37
C PHE A 183 -7.86 -29.45 2.65
N GLY A 184 -7.80 -30.70 3.09
CA GLY A 184 -8.32 -31.10 4.39
C GLY A 184 -7.78 -30.18 5.49
N ALA A 185 -8.65 -29.86 6.43
CA ALA A 185 -8.39 -29.01 7.59
C ALA A 185 -7.31 -29.60 8.50
N GLU A 186 -6.04 -29.39 8.16
CA GLU A 186 -4.91 -29.53 9.07
C GLU A 186 -3.81 -28.50 8.74
N SER A 187 -4.17 -27.22 8.73
CA SER A 187 -3.17 -26.17 8.91
C SER A 187 -3.33 -25.60 10.31
N GLY A 188 -2.64 -26.22 11.26
CA GLY A 188 -2.52 -25.72 12.61
C GLY A 188 -1.72 -24.43 12.68
N PHE A 189 -2.30 -23.32 12.25
CA PHE A 189 -1.90 -22.01 12.72
C PHE A 189 -2.67 -21.79 14.03
N LYS A 190 -2.01 -22.13 15.12
CA LYS A 190 -2.42 -21.68 16.45
C LYS A 190 -2.38 -20.16 16.42
N ASP A 191 -3.47 -19.57 16.89
CA ASP A 191 -3.57 -18.15 17.19
C ASP A 191 -2.35 -17.72 17.99
N VAL A 192 -1.53 -16.85 17.41
CA VAL A 192 -0.52 -16.11 18.15
C VAL A 192 -1.28 -14.96 18.77
N GLU A 193 -1.67 -15.11 20.03
CA GLU A 193 -2.12 -14.01 20.85
C GLU A 193 -0.99 -12.95 20.89
N LEU A 194 -1.33 -11.73 20.49
CA LEU A 194 -0.51 -10.53 20.61
C LEU A 194 -0.60 -9.96 22.03
#